data_067698bddb7a1632773f4188dd4925df
#
_entry.id   067698bddb7a1632773f4188dd4925df
#
_cell.length_a   1.000
_cell.length_b   1.000
_cell.length_c   1.000
_cell.angle_alpha   90.00
_cell.angle_beta   90.00
_cell.angle_gamma   90.00
#
_symmetry.space_group_name_H-M   'P 1'
#
loop_
_entity.id
_entity.type
_entity.pdbx_description
1 polymer ?
#
loop_
_entity_poly.entity_id
_entity_poly.type
_entity_poly.pdbx_seq_one_letter_code
_entity_poly.pdbx_strand_id
1 'polypeptide(L)'
;MIKRLLFTLILPANLLFAQSYGSLRIANYADDRHGAFSFTFDDGLKSQFDYAKPILDQYNFKGTFYVLPPYLVRDNDSTIWRYGKWNEFQQMAAEGHEIGSHTMNHDTLTFLSWGDNLTPGTLLYELYQSKLSIEQKIPDKSCISLNYPYTIHNSIVDSAASLFYENGRTGGEAPNDSSLSGKEWYKLKAKEIKFNDPRDSVNSDLDELYAFLDWLKSAIDSHKWGIIIIHDVVPFNQLQELLDNNVYEPVTTEWLGWLCDFLFTKSTSKDVWIATVGNVNRYIKEREHASYQIISSSDQLIEINLTDDLDDEIYNYPLSAYVNIPAEWNYVRTEQNGKVDTLTTMLTDSGRVVLAKVIPNNGNLKITPITATDVENEIESVSVYHLFQNYPNPFNPSTKISWQTPVNGRQTLKVYDILGNEVATLIDEEKFAGNYELNFDAGKLCSGIYYYQLRSGNFVETKKMILLK
;
A
#
# COMPACT_ATOMS: atom_id res chain seq x y z
N MET A 1 -36.16 64.98 -44.82
CA MET A 1 -36.40 64.13 -43.62
C MET A 1 -35.33 63.00 -43.53
N ILE A 2 -34.29 63.22 -42.75
CA ILE A 2 -33.18 62.27 -42.59
C ILE A 2 -33.47 61.51 -41.33
N LYS A 3 -33.76 60.19 -41.46
CA LYS A 3 -33.89 59.26 -40.30
C LYS A 3 -32.48 58.84 -39.83
N ARG A 4 -32.13 59.31 -38.65
CA ARG A 4 -30.94 58.79 -37.96
C ARG A 4 -31.25 57.35 -37.35
N LEU A 5 -30.57 56.36 -37.86
CA LEU A 5 -30.52 55.04 -37.20
C LEU A 5 -29.52 55.08 -35.99
N LEU A 6 -30.00 54.89 -34.76
CA LEU A 6 -29.18 54.63 -33.62
C LEU A 6 -28.81 53.16 -33.68
N PHE A 7 -27.52 52.87 -33.83
CA PHE A 7 -26.94 51.49 -33.55
C PHE A 7 -26.61 51.43 -32.09
N THR A 8 -27.39 50.65 -31.35
CA THR A 8 -27.04 50.27 -29.96
C THR A 8 -26.04 49.15 -30.05
N LEU A 9 -24.78 49.41 -29.68
CA LEU A 9 -23.74 48.42 -29.53
C LEU A 9 -24.04 47.64 -28.24
N ILE A 10 -24.55 46.40 -28.35
CA ILE A 10 -24.64 45.46 -27.24
C ILE A 10 -23.27 44.81 -27.14
N LEU A 11 -22.44 45.25 -26.19
CA LEU A 11 -21.24 44.52 -25.76
C LEU A 11 -21.70 43.20 -25.09
N PRO A 12 -21.17 42.04 -25.49
CA PRO A 12 -21.43 40.83 -24.74
C PRO A 12 -20.81 40.99 -23.36
N ALA A 13 -21.63 40.96 -22.34
CA ALA A 13 -21.15 40.76 -20.98
C ALA A 13 -20.47 39.37 -20.93
N ASN A 14 -19.15 39.36 -20.97
CA ASN A 14 -18.40 38.17 -20.55
C ASN A 14 -18.76 37.93 -19.08
N LEU A 15 -19.70 37.03 -18.84
CA LEU A 15 -19.86 36.40 -17.55
C LEU A 15 -18.55 35.63 -17.29
N LEU A 16 -17.58 36.26 -16.65
CA LEU A 16 -16.53 35.62 -15.91
C LEU A 16 -17.25 34.77 -14.86
N PHE A 17 -17.44 33.47 -15.13
CA PHE A 17 -17.69 32.54 -14.07
C PHE A 17 -16.50 32.66 -13.15
N ALA A 18 -16.70 33.29 -12.00
CA ALA A 18 -15.73 33.29 -10.93
C ALA A 18 -15.42 31.82 -10.61
N GLN A 19 -14.21 31.41 -10.93
CA GLN A 19 -13.75 30.06 -10.58
C GLN A 19 -13.87 29.97 -9.08
N SER A 20 -14.79 29.14 -8.56
CA SER A 20 -15.00 29.01 -7.12
C SER A 20 -13.84 28.23 -6.56
N TYR A 21 -12.91 28.89 -5.88
CA TYR A 21 -11.89 28.23 -5.11
C TYR A 21 -12.51 27.35 -4.04
N GLY A 22 -11.81 26.26 -3.66
CA GLY A 22 -12.31 25.31 -2.69
C GLY A 22 -13.12 24.15 -3.28
N SER A 23 -13.36 24.12 -4.61
CA SER A 23 -13.93 22.90 -5.19
C SER A 23 -12.98 21.74 -5.01
N LEU A 24 -13.54 20.57 -4.60
CA LEU A 24 -12.78 19.42 -4.14
C LEU A 24 -13.10 18.18 -5.00
N ARG A 25 -12.07 17.41 -5.34
CA ARG A 25 -12.16 16.08 -5.97
C ARG A 25 -11.26 15.10 -5.20
N ILE A 26 -11.83 14.02 -4.71
CA ILE A 26 -11.06 12.98 -4.03
C ILE A 26 -10.39 12.07 -5.08
N ALA A 27 -9.13 11.73 -4.86
CA ALA A 27 -8.38 10.80 -5.70
C ALA A 27 -8.90 9.36 -5.55
N ASN A 28 -8.75 8.53 -6.58
CA ASN A 28 -9.20 7.15 -6.55
C ASN A 28 -8.51 6.33 -5.46
N TYR A 29 -7.22 6.55 -5.24
CA TYR A 29 -6.40 5.93 -4.21
C TYR A 29 -5.56 6.98 -3.48
N ALA A 30 -5.03 6.62 -2.32
CA ALA A 30 -4.21 7.51 -1.52
C ALA A 30 -3.01 8.07 -2.33
N ASP A 31 -2.70 9.34 -2.11
CA ASP A 31 -1.64 10.11 -2.80
C ASP A 31 -1.79 10.15 -4.33
N ASP A 32 -3.03 10.03 -4.83
CA ASP A 32 -3.38 9.98 -6.26
C ASP A 32 -2.64 8.89 -7.04
N ARG A 33 -2.45 7.74 -6.41
CA ARG A 33 -1.83 6.59 -7.07
C ARG A 33 -2.77 5.94 -8.06
N HIS A 34 -2.20 5.32 -9.10
CA HIS A 34 -2.99 4.74 -10.18
C HIS A 34 -3.73 3.48 -9.76
N GLY A 35 -3.14 2.64 -8.90
CA GLY A 35 -3.73 1.41 -8.40
C GLY A 35 -3.41 1.17 -6.94
N ALA A 36 -3.97 0.11 -6.35
CA ALA A 36 -3.62 -0.36 -5.01
C ALA A 36 -3.16 -1.82 -5.03
N PHE A 37 -2.38 -2.20 -4.02
CA PHE A 37 -1.93 -3.57 -3.83
C PHE A 37 -1.88 -3.93 -2.36
N SER A 38 -2.37 -5.15 -2.03
CA SER A 38 -2.35 -5.66 -0.66
C SER A 38 -1.70 -7.03 -0.59
N PHE A 39 -0.72 -7.16 0.30
CA PHE A 39 -0.20 -8.45 0.72
C PHE A 39 -1.16 -9.07 1.72
N THR A 40 -1.58 -10.33 1.50
CA THR A 40 -2.35 -11.08 2.48
C THR A 40 -1.68 -12.41 2.81
N PHE A 41 -1.69 -12.76 4.09
CA PHE A 41 -1.05 -13.95 4.64
C PHE A 41 -2.10 -14.73 5.43
N ASP A 42 -2.24 -16.02 5.13
CA ASP A 42 -3.28 -16.87 5.68
C ASP A 42 -2.75 -17.74 6.84
N ASP A 43 -3.66 -18.23 7.69
CA ASP A 43 -3.46 -19.21 8.77
C ASP A 43 -2.77 -18.69 10.05
N GLY A 44 -2.14 -17.52 10.06
CA GLY A 44 -1.40 -17.04 11.23
C GLY A 44 -0.14 -17.86 11.53
N LEU A 45 0.66 -18.17 10.50
CA LEU A 45 1.83 -19.01 10.57
C LEU A 45 3.04 -18.29 11.17
N LYS A 46 3.89 -19.04 11.88
CA LYS A 46 5.10 -18.48 12.50
C LYS A 46 6.10 -17.93 11.49
N SER A 47 6.21 -18.57 10.33
CA SER A 47 7.07 -18.13 9.23
C SER A 47 6.74 -16.70 8.73
N GLN A 48 5.50 -16.26 8.90
CA GLN A 48 5.06 -14.92 8.54
C GLN A 48 5.68 -13.85 9.46
N PHE A 49 5.78 -14.12 10.76
CA PHE A 49 6.47 -13.24 11.70
C PHE A 49 7.99 -13.30 11.52
N ASP A 50 8.55 -14.52 11.39
CA ASP A 50 10.00 -14.72 11.34
C ASP A 50 10.63 -14.23 10.04
N TYR A 51 9.92 -14.33 8.90
CA TYR A 51 10.48 -14.05 7.58
C TYR A 51 9.71 -13.02 6.76
N ALA A 52 8.36 -13.11 6.67
CA ALA A 52 7.60 -12.18 5.84
C ALA A 52 7.63 -10.76 6.39
N LYS A 53 7.33 -10.60 7.68
CA LYS A 53 7.30 -9.29 8.35
C LYS A 53 8.62 -8.52 8.19
N PRO A 54 9.81 -9.07 8.49
CA PRO A 54 11.07 -8.36 8.32
C PRO A 54 11.33 -7.89 6.88
N ILE A 55 10.89 -8.67 5.88
CA ILE A 55 11.01 -8.27 4.48
C ILE A 55 10.10 -7.09 4.19
N LEU A 56 8.82 -7.13 4.57
CA LEU A 56 7.89 -6.03 4.37
C LEU A 56 8.36 -4.74 5.06
N ASP A 57 8.86 -4.85 6.28
CA ASP A 57 9.33 -3.71 7.07
C ASP A 57 10.51 -2.97 6.44
N GLN A 58 11.42 -3.69 5.73
CA GLN A 58 12.51 -3.08 4.97
C GLN A 58 12.02 -2.05 3.94
N TYR A 59 10.81 -2.24 3.39
CA TYR A 59 10.20 -1.35 2.40
C TYR A 59 9.14 -0.43 3.03
N ASN A 60 8.96 -0.48 4.35
CA ASN A 60 7.85 0.15 5.06
C ASN A 60 6.47 -0.26 4.53
N PHE A 61 6.35 -1.47 4.00
CA PHE A 61 5.08 -2.06 3.58
C PHE A 61 4.34 -2.69 4.76
N LYS A 62 3.01 -2.66 4.70
CA LYS A 62 2.14 -3.29 5.67
C LYS A 62 1.26 -4.31 4.98
N GLY A 63 1.15 -5.50 5.59
CA GLY A 63 0.32 -6.61 5.10
C GLY A 63 -0.86 -6.88 6.02
N THR A 64 -1.82 -7.66 5.50
CA THR A 64 -2.95 -8.19 6.26
C THR A 64 -2.70 -9.65 6.58
N PHE A 65 -2.75 -10.01 7.85
CA PHE A 65 -2.50 -11.37 8.36
C PHE A 65 -3.80 -11.94 8.91
N TYR A 66 -4.33 -12.94 8.23
CA TYR A 66 -5.56 -13.62 8.62
C TYR A 66 -5.23 -14.77 9.55
N VAL A 67 -5.76 -14.70 10.77
CA VAL A 67 -5.40 -15.64 11.84
C VAL A 67 -6.56 -16.54 12.25
N LEU A 68 -6.21 -17.71 12.75
CA LEU A 68 -7.09 -18.70 13.35
C LEU A 68 -6.89 -18.64 14.87
N PRO A 69 -7.72 -17.95 15.64
CA PRO A 69 -7.49 -17.69 17.06
C PRO A 69 -7.14 -18.89 17.92
N PRO A 70 -7.80 -20.06 17.79
CA PRO A 70 -7.47 -21.24 18.61
C PRO A 70 -6.11 -21.86 18.32
N TYR A 71 -5.56 -21.60 17.13
CA TYR A 71 -4.29 -22.18 16.70
C TYR A 71 -3.08 -21.33 17.11
N LEU A 72 -3.30 -20.04 17.44
CA LEU A 72 -2.22 -19.20 17.94
C LEU A 72 -1.83 -19.64 19.36
N VAL A 73 -0.57 -20.02 19.50
CA VAL A 73 -0.06 -20.54 20.75
C VAL A 73 0.12 -19.47 21.83
N ARG A 74 0.15 -19.89 23.09
CA ARG A 74 0.48 -19.00 24.19
C ARG A 74 1.94 -18.60 24.11
N ASP A 75 2.25 -17.40 24.57
CA ASP A 75 3.58 -16.79 24.45
C ASP A 75 4.73 -17.67 24.98
N ASN A 76 4.45 -18.50 25.99
CA ASN A 76 5.43 -19.38 26.62
C ASN A 76 5.35 -20.83 26.13
N ASP A 77 4.51 -21.17 25.16
CA ASP A 77 4.38 -22.51 24.62
C ASP A 77 5.35 -22.72 23.46
N SER A 78 6.26 -23.65 23.57
CA SER A 78 7.22 -24.02 22.53
C SER A 78 6.88 -25.34 21.82
N THR A 79 5.75 -25.97 22.16
CA THR A 79 5.38 -27.28 21.64
C THR A 79 4.80 -27.27 20.24
N ILE A 80 4.26 -26.11 19.78
CA ILE A 80 3.69 -25.93 18.45
C ILE A 80 4.57 -24.93 17.71
N TRP A 81 5.25 -25.36 16.67
CA TRP A 81 6.19 -24.55 15.91
C TRP A 81 5.59 -23.94 14.63
N ARG A 82 4.45 -24.45 14.14
CA ARG A 82 3.88 -24.03 12.86
C ARG A 82 3.15 -22.70 12.96
N TYR A 83 2.37 -22.49 14.00
CA TYR A 83 1.58 -21.27 14.19
C TYR A 83 2.35 -20.23 15.02
N GLY A 84 2.05 -18.97 14.75
CA GLY A 84 2.62 -17.85 15.49
C GLY A 84 2.02 -17.70 16.89
N LYS A 85 2.50 -16.71 17.62
CA LYS A 85 2.08 -16.39 18.99
C LYS A 85 1.30 -15.08 19.03
N TRP A 86 0.40 -14.95 20.02
CA TRP A 86 -0.39 -13.73 20.16
C TRP A 86 0.46 -12.47 20.32
N ASN A 87 1.57 -12.51 21.11
CA ASN A 87 2.46 -11.36 21.27
C ASN A 87 3.14 -10.95 19.95
N GLU A 88 3.41 -11.89 19.05
CA GLU A 88 3.97 -11.62 17.72
C GLU A 88 2.95 -10.82 16.86
N PHE A 89 1.69 -11.27 16.81
CA PHE A 89 0.63 -10.55 16.08
C PHE A 89 0.23 -9.24 16.75
N GLN A 90 0.30 -9.13 18.08
CA GLN A 90 0.15 -7.85 18.80
C GLN A 90 1.24 -6.85 18.37
N GLN A 91 2.49 -7.30 18.32
CA GLN A 91 3.60 -6.47 17.83
C GLN A 91 3.35 -6.03 16.39
N MET A 92 2.98 -6.95 15.49
CA MET A 92 2.67 -6.64 14.09
C MET A 92 1.55 -5.60 13.97
N ALA A 93 0.49 -5.74 14.76
CA ALA A 93 -0.61 -4.78 14.78
C ALA A 93 -0.18 -3.39 15.30
N ALA A 94 0.68 -3.33 16.33
CA ALA A 94 1.24 -2.09 16.86
C ALA A 94 2.15 -1.39 15.83
N GLU A 95 2.82 -2.15 14.98
CA GLU A 95 3.67 -1.65 13.90
C GLU A 95 2.90 -1.33 12.60
N GLY A 96 1.56 -1.46 12.61
CA GLY A 96 0.67 -1.03 11.52
C GLY A 96 0.28 -2.10 10.52
N HIS A 97 0.65 -3.37 10.74
CA HIS A 97 0.05 -4.47 9.99
C HIS A 97 -1.40 -4.70 10.45
N GLU A 98 -2.22 -5.24 9.56
CA GLU A 98 -3.59 -5.60 9.88
C GLU A 98 -3.67 -7.07 10.30
N ILE A 99 -4.41 -7.34 11.37
CA ILE A 99 -4.74 -8.70 11.79
C ILE A 99 -6.22 -8.93 11.52
N GLY A 100 -6.49 -9.78 10.54
CA GLY A 100 -7.84 -10.14 10.09
C GLY A 100 -8.24 -11.54 10.57
N SER A 101 -9.51 -11.88 10.38
CA SER A 101 -10.08 -13.18 10.74
C SER A 101 -9.95 -14.19 9.61
N HIS A 102 -9.52 -15.42 9.94
CA HIS A 102 -9.64 -16.59 9.08
C HIS A 102 -10.65 -17.61 9.62
N THR A 103 -11.68 -17.12 10.31
CA THR A 103 -12.67 -17.88 11.08
C THR A 103 -12.11 -18.51 12.37
N MET A 104 -12.93 -19.24 13.11
CA MET A 104 -12.52 -19.84 14.37
C MET A 104 -11.77 -21.16 14.15
N ASN A 105 -12.32 -22.05 13.32
CA ASN A 105 -11.81 -23.41 13.18
C ASN A 105 -11.40 -23.80 11.76
N HIS A 106 -11.35 -22.85 10.83
CA HIS A 106 -11.06 -23.11 9.41
C HIS A 106 -12.06 -24.04 8.73
N ASP A 107 -13.33 -24.02 9.16
CA ASP A 107 -14.36 -24.86 8.59
C ASP A 107 -14.80 -24.35 7.21
N THR A 108 -15.25 -25.27 6.35
CA THR A 108 -15.91 -24.90 5.10
C THR A 108 -17.28 -24.28 5.40
N LEU A 109 -17.35 -22.96 5.48
CA LEU A 109 -18.50 -22.18 5.97
C LEU A 109 -19.83 -22.51 5.28
N THR A 110 -19.78 -22.89 4.00
CA THR A 110 -20.99 -23.22 3.21
C THR A 110 -21.69 -24.49 3.65
N PHE A 111 -21.04 -25.34 4.48
CA PHE A 111 -21.64 -26.54 5.05
C PHE A 111 -22.23 -26.32 6.44
N LEU A 112 -21.98 -25.18 7.05
CA LEU A 112 -22.46 -24.88 8.39
C LEU A 112 -23.90 -24.37 8.35
N SER A 113 -24.68 -24.74 9.38
CA SER A 113 -25.97 -24.12 9.64
C SER A 113 -25.79 -22.68 10.12
N TRP A 114 -26.79 -21.82 9.88
CA TRP A 114 -26.74 -20.41 10.28
C TRP A 114 -26.41 -20.25 11.77
N GLY A 115 -27.17 -20.89 12.66
CA GLY A 115 -26.94 -20.95 14.10
C GLY A 115 -27.00 -19.59 14.81
N ASP A 116 -26.16 -19.45 15.82
CA ASP A 116 -26.00 -18.24 16.63
C ASP A 116 -24.52 -18.02 17.02
N ASN A 117 -24.24 -16.90 17.69
CA ASN A 117 -22.88 -16.47 18.05
C ASN A 117 -22.22 -17.33 19.16
N LEU A 118 -22.95 -18.24 19.80
CA LEU A 118 -22.50 -18.99 21.00
C LEU A 118 -22.40 -20.50 20.76
N THR A 119 -23.10 -21.03 19.75
CA THR A 119 -23.15 -22.46 19.46
C THR A 119 -22.00 -22.89 18.53
N PRO A 120 -20.98 -23.59 19.04
CA PRO A 120 -19.86 -24.08 18.23
C PRO A 120 -20.31 -24.91 17.02
N GLY A 121 -19.61 -24.80 15.89
CA GLY A 121 -19.91 -25.51 14.66
C GLY A 121 -21.07 -24.88 13.88
N THR A 122 -21.45 -23.64 14.16
CA THR A 122 -22.41 -22.86 13.36
C THR A 122 -21.72 -21.70 12.65
N LEU A 123 -22.33 -21.22 11.57
CA LEU A 123 -21.77 -20.16 10.74
C LEU A 123 -21.54 -18.86 11.53
N LEU A 124 -22.54 -18.42 12.30
CA LEU A 124 -22.39 -17.19 13.09
C LEU A 124 -21.35 -17.34 14.20
N TYR A 125 -21.21 -18.51 14.80
CA TYR A 125 -20.16 -18.78 15.79
C TYR A 125 -18.75 -18.63 15.18
N GLU A 126 -18.50 -19.27 14.03
CA GLU A 126 -17.21 -19.21 13.33
C GLU A 126 -16.77 -17.77 13.04
N LEU A 127 -17.72 -16.94 12.61
CA LEU A 127 -17.44 -15.56 12.24
C LEU A 127 -17.31 -14.66 13.47
N TYR A 128 -18.28 -14.72 14.40
CA TYR A 128 -18.32 -13.82 15.55
C TYR A 128 -17.22 -14.11 16.56
N GLN A 129 -17.01 -15.39 16.93
CA GLN A 129 -16.02 -15.75 17.96
C GLN A 129 -14.60 -15.51 17.50
N SER A 130 -14.31 -15.67 16.21
CA SER A 130 -13.00 -15.31 15.66
C SER A 130 -12.73 -13.81 15.79
N LYS A 131 -13.68 -12.97 15.34
CA LYS A 131 -13.60 -11.50 15.50
C LYS A 131 -13.39 -11.11 16.95
N LEU A 132 -14.27 -11.58 17.84
CA LEU A 132 -14.22 -11.28 19.26
C LEU A 132 -12.88 -11.67 19.89
N SER A 133 -12.36 -12.85 19.55
CA SER A 133 -11.06 -13.34 20.06
C SER A 133 -9.90 -12.45 19.62
N ILE A 134 -9.91 -12.00 18.36
CA ILE A 134 -8.88 -11.10 17.83
C ILE A 134 -8.95 -9.73 18.52
N GLU A 135 -10.13 -9.13 18.63
CA GLU A 135 -10.32 -7.82 19.26
C GLU A 135 -10.00 -7.81 20.75
N GLN A 136 -10.25 -8.93 21.45
CA GLN A 136 -9.84 -9.09 22.85
C GLN A 136 -8.32 -9.19 23.04
N LYS A 137 -7.62 -9.73 22.05
CA LYS A 137 -6.15 -9.90 22.09
C LYS A 137 -5.41 -8.71 21.55
N ILE A 138 -6.02 -7.95 20.63
CA ILE A 138 -5.42 -6.78 19.99
C ILE A 138 -6.35 -5.60 20.27
N PRO A 139 -6.30 -5.04 21.49
CA PRO A 139 -7.13 -3.89 21.86
C PRO A 139 -6.81 -2.69 20.97
N ASP A 140 -7.76 -1.78 20.85
CA ASP A 140 -7.68 -0.53 20.06
C ASP A 140 -7.59 -0.75 18.53
N LYS A 141 -7.85 -1.98 18.07
CA LYS A 141 -7.93 -2.29 16.63
C LYS A 141 -9.19 -3.10 16.33
N SER A 142 -10.04 -2.59 15.46
CA SER A 142 -11.21 -3.32 14.95
C SER A 142 -10.77 -4.37 13.93
N CYS A 143 -11.18 -5.62 14.11
CA CYS A 143 -11.02 -6.68 13.12
C CYS A 143 -12.12 -6.55 12.06
N ILE A 144 -11.81 -5.88 10.96
CA ILE A 144 -12.79 -5.56 9.92
C ILE A 144 -12.72 -6.46 8.68
N SER A 145 -11.63 -7.21 8.52
CA SER A 145 -11.40 -8.03 7.33
C SER A 145 -11.52 -9.53 7.63
N LEU A 146 -12.28 -10.22 6.79
CA LEU A 146 -12.47 -11.67 6.81
C LEU A 146 -11.79 -12.31 5.62
N ASN A 147 -11.18 -13.49 5.81
CA ASN A 147 -10.80 -14.41 4.75
C ASN A 147 -11.60 -15.70 4.86
N TYR A 148 -12.23 -16.11 3.76
CA TYR A 148 -12.99 -17.36 3.70
C TYR A 148 -12.04 -18.55 3.59
N PRO A 149 -12.15 -19.57 4.50
CA PRO A 149 -11.40 -20.80 4.35
C PRO A 149 -11.60 -21.45 2.98
N TYR A 150 -10.50 -21.95 2.40
CA TYR A 150 -10.50 -22.58 1.07
C TYR A 150 -11.00 -21.67 -0.06
N THR A 151 -11.11 -20.35 0.17
CA THR A 151 -11.73 -19.38 -0.74
C THR A 151 -13.20 -19.65 -1.07
N ILE A 152 -13.87 -20.54 -0.30
CA ILE A 152 -15.24 -21.01 -0.54
C ILE A 152 -16.25 -20.16 0.21
N HIS A 153 -17.17 -19.55 -0.52
CA HIS A 153 -18.28 -18.78 0.04
C HIS A 153 -19.56 -18.92 -0.83
N ASN A 154 -20.66 -18.44 -0.34
CA ASN A 154 -21.93 -18.30 -1.08
C ASN A 154 -22.71 -17.09 -0.52
N SER A 155 -23.87 -16.79 -1.10
CA SER A 155 -24.67 -15.63 -0.69
C SER A 155 -25.16 -15.67 0.79
N ILE A 156 -25.26 -16.86 1.38
CA ILE A 156 -25.62 -17.03 2.80
C ILE A 156 -24.43 -16.65 3.67
N VAL A 157 -23.24 -17.17 3.34
CA VAL A 157 -21.99 -16.85 4.03
C VAL A 157 -21.67 -15.36 3.90
N ASP A 158 -21.81 -14.77 2.70
CA ASP A 158 -21.61 -13.32 2.48
C ASP A 158 -22.55 -12.49 3.35
N SER A 159 -23.83 -12.93 3.48
CA SER A 159 -24.80 -12.23 4.34
C SER A 159 -24.48 -12.36 5.83
N ALA A 160 -23.97 -13.51 6.27
CA ALA A 160 -23.50 -13.69 7.64
C ALA A 160 -22.23 -12.86 7.93
N ALA A 161 -21.27 -12.87 7.00
CA ALA A 161 -20.05 -12.07 7.11
C ALA A 161 -20.35 -10.57 7.26
N SER A 162 -21.34 -10.06 6.52
CA SER A 162 -21.73 -8.64 6.56
C SER A 162 -22.32 -8.17 7.91
N LEU A 163 -22.64 -9.10 8.83
CA LEU A 163 -23.06 -8.74 10.17
C LEU A 163 -21.90 -8.36 11.10
N PHE A 164 -20.67 -8.76 10.74
CA PHE A 164 -19.52 -8.67 11.64
C PHE A 164 -18.30 -7.99 11.01
N TYR A 165 -18.14 -8.06 9.70
CA TYR A 165 -16.96 -7.58 9.00
C TYR A 165 -17.32 -6.56 7.93
N GLU A 166 -16.35 -5.75 7.55
CA GLU A 166 -16.49 -4.72 6.51
C GLU A 166 -16.15 -5.24 5.11
N ASN A 167 -15.44 -6.36 5.05
CA ASN A 167 -15.08 -7.02 3.79
C ASN A 167 -14.85 -8.53 4.00
N GLY A 168 -14.89 -9.28 2.87
CA GLY A 168 -14.56 -10.70 2.84
C GLY A 168 -13.73 -11.03 1.60
N ARG A 169 -12.53 -11.64 1.81
CA ARG A 169 -11.62 -12.04 0.77
C ARG A 169 -11.88 -13.49 0.34
N THR A 170 -11.95 -13.70 -0.96
CA THR A 170 -11.98 -15.01 -1.61
C THR A 170 -10.80 -15.17 -2.58
N GLY A 171 -10.73 -16.26 -3.33
CA GLY A 171 -9.80 -16.45 -4.44
C GLY A 171 -10.32 -15.85 -5.75
N GLY A 172 -9.43 -15.61 -6.70
CA GLY A 172 -9.81 -15.21 -8.06
C GLY A 172 -8.70 -14.50 -8.83
N GLU A 173 -8.69 -14.72 -10.14
CA GLU A 173 -7.62 -14.23 -11.01
C GLU A 173 -7.73 -12.72 -11.37
N ALA A 174 -8.92 -12.15 -11.33
CA ALA A 174 -9.09 -10.75 -11.70
C ALA A 174 -8.83 -9.80 -10.52
N PRO A 175 -8.11 -8.68 -10.71
CA PRO A 175 -8.00 -7.65 -9.69
C PRO A 175 -9.36 -6.99 -9.42
N ASN A 176 -9.51 -6.38 -8.23
CA ASN A 176 -10.74 -5.72 -7.81
C ASN A 176 -10.85 -4.32 -8.42
N ASP A 177 -12.08 -3.87 -8.65
CA ASP A 177 -12.32 -2.51 -9.14
C ASP A 177 -12.04 -1.46 -8.06
N SER A 178 -11.76 -0.23 -8.48
CA SER A 178 -11.53 0.90 -7.57
C SER A 178 -12.82 1.44 -6.93
N SER A 179 -13.97 0.95 -7.33
CA SER A 179 -15.29 1.22 -6.77
C SER A 179 -16.00 -0.10 -6.57
N LEU A 180 -16.47 -0.35 -5.37
CA LEU A 180 -17.15 -1.57 -4.97
C LEU A 180 -18.41 -1.21 -4.20
N SER A 181 -19.51 -1.93 -4.43
CA SER A 181 -20.78 -1.61 -3.79
C SER A 181 -21.42 -2.83 -3.11
N GLY A 182 -22.11 -2.60 -2.01
CA GLY A 182 -22.93 -3.59 -1.34
C GLY A 182 -22.19 -4.92 -1.09
N LYS A 183 -22.69 -6.00 -1.69
CA LYS A 183 -22.15 -7.36 -1.48
C LYS A 183 -20.82 -7.63 -2.20
N GLU A 184 -20.34 -6.76 -3.08
CA GLU A 184 -19.04 -6.94 -3.74
C GLU A 184 -17.90 -6.85 -2.71
N TRP A 185 -18.08 -6.11 -1.62
CA TRP A 185 -17.14 -6.08 -0.50
C TRP A 185 -16.87 -7.43 0.15
N TYR A 186 -17.82 -8.37 0.04
CA TYR A 186 -17.69 -9.74 0.58
C TYR A 186 -17.24 -10.76 -0.48
N LYS A 187 -16.65 -10.27 -1.60
CA LYS A 187 -16.17 -11.07 -2.73
C LYS A 187 -14.84 -10.53 -3.25
N LEU A 188 -14.02 -9.95 -2.35
CA LEU A 188 -12.70 -9.45 -2.73
C LEU A 188 -11.85 -10.59 -3.28
N LYS A 189 -11.47 -10.47 -4.54
CA LYS A 189 -10.67 -11.48 -5.24
C LYS A 189 -9.20 -11.30 -4.90
N ALA A 190 -8.54 -12.39 -4.56
CA ALA A 190 -7.11 -12.43 -4.35
C ALA A 190 -6.48 -13.51 -5.23
N LYS A 191 -5.38 -13.16 -5.89
CA LYS A 191 -4.62 -14.08 -6.72
C LYS A 191 -3.74 -14.95 -5.83
N GLU A 192 -3.93 -16.26 -5.96
CA GLU A 192 -3.06 -17.24 -5.33
C GLU A 192 -1.75 -17.36 -6.12
N ILE A 193 -0.64 -17.46 -5.39
CA ILE A 193 0.65 -17.69 -5.98
C ILE A 193 0.91 -19.19 -5.92
N LYS A 194 1.01 -19.80 -7.09
CA LYS A 194 1.32 -21.23 -7.23
C LYS A 194 2.77 -21.35 -7.64
N PHE A 195 3.60 -21.86 -6.73
CA PHE A 195 4.90 -22.35 -7.13
C PHE A 195 4.74 -23.79 -7.62
N ASN A 196 5.14 -24.03 -8.86
CA ASN A 196 5.28 -25.39 -9.34
C ASN A 196 6.34 -26.09 -8.49
N ASP A 197 6.11 -27.35 -8.20
CA ASP A 197 7.07 -28.23 -7.53
C ASP A 197 8.47 -28.03 -8.16
N PRO A 198 9.51 -27.64 -7.37
CA PRO A 198 10.88 -27.51 -7.89
C PRO A 198 11.41 -28.76 -8.58
N ARG A 199 10.73 -29.89 -8.49
CA ARG A 199 10.96 -31.08 -9.31
C ARG A 199 10.53 -30.94 -10.77
N ASP A 200 9.68 -29.95 -11.10
CA ASP A 200 9.27 -29.61 -12.45
C ASP A 200 10.12 -28.44 -12.97
N SER A 201 11.28 -28.72 -13.49
CA SER A 201 12.22 -27.86 -14.22
C SER A 201 12.27 -26.32 -13.88
N VAL A 202 13.48 -25.81 -13.71
CA VAL A 202 13.86 -24.42 -13.40
C VAL A 202 13.19 -23.34 -14.29
N ASN A 203 12.59 -23.69 -15.40
CA ASN A 203 11.94 -22.74 -16.31
C ASN A 203 10.49 -22.40 -15.91
N SER A 204 9.79 -23.27 -15.16
CA SER A 204 8.39 -23.03 -14.78
C SER A 204 8.23 -21.92 -13.75
N ASP A 205 9.15 -21.80 -12.79
CA ASP A 205 9.07 -20.79 -11.74
C ASP A 205 9.30 -19.37 -12.25
N LEU A 206 10.15 -19.19 -13.26
CA LEU A 206 10.37 -17.90 -13.91
C LEU A 206 9.18 -17.49 -14.76
N ASP A 207 8.55 -18.44 -15.47
CA ASP A 207 7.38 -18.17 -16.30
C ASP A 207 6.18 -17.76 -15.41
N GLU A 208 6.01 -18.39 -14.25
CA GLU A 208 4.99 -17.99 -13.28
C GLU A 208 5.25 -16.63 -12.65
N LEU A 209 6.52 -16.34 -12.31
CA LEU A 209 6.90 -15.02 -11.83
C LEU A 209 6.57 -13.95 -12.88
N TYR A 210 6.95 -14.15 -14.14
CA TYR A 210 6.64 -13.19 -15.20
C TYR A 210 5.13 -13.05 -15.43
N ALA A 211 4.37 -14.14 -15.42
CA ALA A 211 2.92 -14.10 -15.54
C ALA A 211 2.28 -13.33 -14.37
N PHE A 212 2.82 -13.50 -13.17
CA PHE A 212 2.38 -12.73 -11.99
C PHE A 212 2.71 -11.24 -12.11
N LEU A 213 3.93 -10.89 -12.54
CA LEU A 213 4.33 -9.50 -12.74
C LEU A 213 3.52 -8.81 -13.84
N ASP A 214 3.19 -9.53 -14.92
CA ASP A 214 2.31 -9.03 -15.98
C ASP A 214 0.87 -8.81 -15.47
N TRP A 215 0.35 -9.72 -14.65
CA TRP A 215 -0.94 -9.55 -13.99
C TRP A 215 -0.93 -8.30 -13.09
N LEU A 216 0.10 -8.14 -12.27
CA LEU A 216 0.25 -7.01 -11.36
C LEU A 216 0.36 -5.69 -12.12
N LYS A 217 1.17 -5.66 -13.18
CA LYS A 217 1.28 -4.50 -14.06
C LYS A 217 -0.06 -4.16 -14.70
N SER A 218 -0.79 -5.16 -15.21
CA SER A 218 -2.13 -4.96 -15.77
C SER A 218 -3.12 -4.41 -14.74
N ALA A 219 -3.05 -4.85 -13.49
CA ALA A 219 -3.88 -4.31 -12.41
C ALA A 219 -3.59 -2.83 -12.16
N ILE A 220 -2.31 -2.45 -12.07
CA ILE A 220 -1.88 -1.06 -11.90
C ILE A 220 -2.31 -0.19 -13.09
N ASP A 221 -2.02 -0.62 -14.31
CA ASP A 221 -2.30 0.12 -15.54
C ASP A 221 -3.83 0.29 -15.76
N SER A 222 -4.63 -0.61 -15.20
CA SER A 222 -6.11 -0.57 -15.25
C SER A 222 -6.75 0.15 -14.06
N HIS A 223 -5.97 0.81 -13.20
CA HIS A 223 -6.44 1.51 -12.01
C HIS A 223 -7.22 0.63 -11.03
N LYS A 224 -6.79 -0.62 -10.86
CA LYS A 224 -7.45 -1.63 -10.04
C LYS A 224 -6.67 -1.93 -8.76
N TRP A 225 -7.30 -2.70 -7.88
CA TRP A 225 -6.73 -3.17 -6.62
C TRP A 225 -6.37 -4.65 -6.71
N GLY A 226 -5.07 -4.95 -6.70
CA GLY A 226 -4.53 -6.30 -6.62
C GLY A 226 -4.40 -6.77 -5.18
N ILE A 227 -4.83 -8.01 -4.91
CA ILE A 227 -4.62 -8.69 -3.63
C ILE A 227 -3.97 -10.03 -3.93
N ILE A 228 -3.01 -10.46 -3.10
CA ILE A 228 -2.37 -11.78 -3.23
C ILE A 228 -2.56 -12.63 -1.98
N ILE A 229 -2.57 -13.95 -2.18
CA ILE A 229 -2.62 -14.96 -1.13
C ILE A 229 -1.24 -15.55 -0.93
N ILE A 230 -0.74 -15.52 0.30
CA ILE A 230 0.52 -16.13 0.72
C ILE A 230 0.25 -16.93 2.00
N HIS A 231 0.86 -18.11 2.14
CA HIS A 231 0.81 -18.90 3.36
C HIS A 231 2.17 -18.86 4.07
N ASP A 232 3.00 -19.89 3.95
CA ASP A 232 4.33 -19.93 4.52
C ASP A 232 5.34 -19.11 3.70
N VAL A 233 6.24 -18.42 4.38
CA VAL A 233 7.40 -17.74 3.77
C VAL A 233 8.65 -18.31 4.42
N VAL A 234 9.54 -18.92 3.64
CA VAL A 234 10.72 -19.59 4.17
C VAL A 234 11.97 -19.33 3.33
N PRO A 235 13.17 -19.38 3.92
CA PRO A 235 14.40 -19.38 3.13
C PRO A 235 14.42 -20.53 2.10
N PHE A 236 15.02 -20.29 0.93
CA PHE A 236 15.06 -21.27 -0.16
C PHE A 236 15.56 -22.66 0.27
N ASN A 237 16.53 -22.73 1.18
CA ASN A 237 17.08 -23.99 1.70
C ASN A 237 16.11 -24.79 2.58
N GLN A 238 14.99 -24.21 3.02
CA GLN A 238 13.93 -24.88 3.79
C GLN A 238 12.74 -25.29 2.92
N LEU A 239 12.64 -24.76 1.69
CA LEU A 239 11.49 -24.98 0.81
C LEU A 239 11.24 -26.47 0.54
N GLN A 240 12.29 -27.24 0.24
CA GLN A 240 12.15 -28.66 -0.10
C GLN A 240 11.58 -29.48 1.08
N GLU A 241 11.97 -29.19 2.31
CA GLU A 241 11.44 -29.87 3.51
C GLU A 241 9.94 -29.63 3.67
N LEU A 242 9.47 -28.41 3.41
CA LEU A 242 8.05 -28.06 3.48
C LEU A 242 7.25 -28.78 2.38
N LEU A 243 7.75 -28.82 1.16
CA LEU A 243 7.13 -29.52 0.03
C LEU A 243 7.06 -31.04 0.28
N ASP A 244 8.10 -31.66 0.84
CA ASP A 244 8.13 -33.07 1.20
C ASP A 244 7.12 -33.41 2.30
N ASN A 245 6.80 -32.43 3.17
CA ASN A 245 5.78 -32.55 4.21
C ASN A 245 4.37 -32.11 3.72
N ASN A 246 4.16 -31.91 2.43
CA ASN A 246 2.90 -31.47 1.80
C ASN A 246 2.36 -30.16 2.41
N VAL A 247 3.24 -29.23 2.77
CA VAL A 247 2.81 -27.89 3.17
C VAL A 247 2.26 -27.16 1.96
N TYR A 248 1.14 -26.49 2.14
CA TYR A 248 0.40 -25.84 1.07
C TYR A 248 1.14 -24.59 0.59
N GLU A 249 1.56 -24.60 -0.67
CA GLU A 249 2.10 -23.49 -1.47
C GLU A 249 3.01 -22.49 -0.71
N PRO A 250 4.14 -22.95 -0.12
CA PRO A 250 5.09 -22.05 0.54
C PRO A 250 5.82 -21.21 -0.51
N VAL A 251 6.11 -19.94 -0.20
CA VAL A 251 6.95 -19.07 -1.01
C VAL A 251 8.31 -18.85 -0.38
N THR A 252 9.32 -18.49 -1.18
CA THR A 252 10.65 -18.20 -0.66
C THR A 252 10.82 -16.76 -0.20
N THR A 253 11.70 -16.53 0.76
CA THR A 253 12.11 -15.17 1.18
C THR A 253 12.68 -14.37 0.01
N GLU A 254 13.38 -15.01 -0.90
CA GLU A 254 13.95 -14.42 -2.11
C GLU A 254 12.84 -13.93 -3.05
N TRP A 255 11.82 -14.75 -3.27
CA TRP A 255 10.70 -14.38 -4.11
C TRP A 255 9.92 -13.20 -3.54
N LEU A 256 9.60 -13.25 -2.23
CA LEU A 256 8.92 -12.14 -1.57
C LEU A 256 9.76 -10.85 -1.63
N GLY A 257 11.08 -10.95 -1.47
CA GLY A 257 12.00 -9.84 -1.62
C GLY A 257 11.95 -9.22 -3.02
N TRP A 258 11.97 -10.04 -4.09
CA TRP A 258 11.86 -9.53 -5.47
C TRP A 258 10.52 -8.85 -5.75
N LEU A 259 9.43 -9.41 -5.23
CA LEU A 259 8.12 -8.76 -5.33
C LEU A 259 8.12 -7.40 -4.61
N CYS A 260 8.68 -7.33 -3.41
CA CYS A 260 8.80 -6.08 -2.67
C CYS A 260 9.66 -5.05 -3.41
N ASP A 261 10.80 -5.45 -4.00
CA ASP A 261 11.64 -4.58 -4.83
C ASP A 261 10.86 -3.98 -6.01
N PHE A 262 10.12 -4.82 -6.75
CA PHE A 262 9.29 -4.38 -7.87
C PHE A 262 8.22 -3.39 -7.39
N LEU A 263 7.45 -3.76 -6.37
CA LEU A 263 6.38 -2.93 -5.81
C LEU A 263 6.91 -1.63 -5.21
N PHE A 264 8.09 -1.66 -4.62
CA PHE A 264 8.73 -0.45 -4.11
C PHE A 264 9.03 0.53 -5.25
N THR A 265 9.61 0.04 -6.35
CA THR A 265 9.85 0.86 -7.55
C THR A 265 8.55 1.48 -8.06
N LYS A 266 7.47 0.68 -8.14
CA LYS A 266 6.15 1.14 -8.55
C LYS A 266 5.50 2.11 -7.54
N SER A 267 5.76 1.93 -6.27
CA SER A 267 5.28 2.82 -5.21
C SER A 267 5.99 4.18 -5.23
N THR A 268 7.30 4.20 -5.46
CA THR A 268 8.09 5.45 -5.56
C THR A 268 7.75 6.27 -6.80
N SER A 269 7.41 5.64 -7.92
CA SER A 269 6.89 6.31 -9.12
C SER A 269 5.43 6.76 -9.00
N LYS A 270 4.80 6.57 -7.84
CA LYS A 270 3.38 6.82 -7.57
C LYS A 270 2.40 5.98 -8.41
N ASP A 271 2.86 4.88 -9.00
CA ASP A 271 1.98 4.01 -9.78
C ASP A 271 1.05 3.18 -8.88
N VAL A 272 1.53 2.73 -7.71
CA VAL A 272 0.77 1.85 -6.84
C VAL A 272 0.81 2.26 -5.37
N TRP A 273 -0.32 2.14 -4.69
CA TRP A 273 -0.45 2.29 -3.25
C TRP A 273 -0.39 0.92 -2.57
N ILE A 274 0.64 0.67 -1.77
CA ILE A 274 0.79 -0.56 -1.00
C ILE A 274 0.16 -0.35 0.37
N ALA A 275 -0.89 -1.11 0.67
CA ALA A 275 -1.63 -0.95 1.92
C ALA A 275 -2.31 -2.27 2.35
N THR A 276 -2.73 -2.32 3.61
CA THR A 276 -3.54 -3.44 4.12
C THR A 276 -4.91 -3.45 3.46
N VAL A 277 -5.57 -4.61 3.44
CA VAL A 277 -6.93 -4.75 2.91
C VAL A 277 -7.90 -3.78 3.60
N GLY A 278 -7.80 -3.68 4.94
CA GLY A 278 -8.64 -2.77 5.72
C GLY A 278 -8.42 -1.29 5.39
N ASN A 279 -7.18 -0.87 5.12
CA ASN A 279 -6.91 0.52 4.77
C ASN A 279 -7.45 0.87 3.38
N VAL A 280 -7.31 -0.03 2.40
CA VAL A 280 -7.91 0.17 1.06
C VAL A 280 -9.44 0.17 1.15
N ASN A 281 -10.01 -0.74 1.95
CA ASN A 281 -11.46 -0.78 2.22
C ASN A 281 -11.96 0.55 2.81
N ARG A 282 -11.31 1.04 3.89
CA ARG A 282 -11.66 2.33 4.51
C ARG A 282 -11.61 3.46 3.51
N TYR A 283 -10.49 3.62 2.82
CA TYR A 283 -10.29 4.69 1.85
C TYR A 283 -11.38 4.72 0.76
N ILE A 284 -11.68 3.56 0.16
CA ILE A 284 -12.66 3.48 -0.92
C ILE A 284 -14.08 3.79 -0.39
N LYS A 285 -14.47 3.23 0.75
CA LYS A 285 -15.80 3.48 1.33
C LYS A 285 -15.97 4.93 1.75
N GLU A 286 -15.00 5.51 2.48
CA GLU A 286 -15.03 6.94 2.84
C GLU A 286 -15.09 7.84 1.61
N ARG A 287 -14.31 7.55 0.57
CA ARG A 287 -14.36 8.31 -0.69
C ARG A 287 -15.73 8.25 -1.35
N GLU A 288 -16.39 7.09 -1.34
CA GLU A 288 -17.71 6.89 -1.97
C GLU A 288 -18.85 7.51 -1.18
N HIS A 289 -18.72 7.63 0.15
CA HIS A 289 -19.68 8.25 1.05
C HIS A 289 -19.39 9.72 1.32
N ALA A 290 -18.23 10.23 0.91
CA ALA A 290 -17.82 11.60 1.22
C ALA A 290 -18.69 12.64 0.50
N SER A 291 -19.05 13.67 1.26
CA SER A 291 -19.66 14.90 0.78
C SER A 291 -18.95 16.12 1.37
N TYR A 292 -18.91 17.26 0.65
CA TYR A 292 -18.22 18.43 1.15
C TYR A 292 -19.04 19.71 1.01
N GLN A 293 -18.74 20.66 1.89
CA GLN A 293 -19.28 22.01 1.83
C GLN A 293 -18.15 23.04 1.95
N ILE A 294 -18.11 24.02 1.05
CA ILE A 294 -17.20 25.15 1.15
C ILE A 294 -17.76 26.12 2.19
N ILE A 295 -17.05 26.30 3.30
CA ILE A 295 -17.42 27.20 4.39
C ILE A 295 -16.94 28.61 4.13
N SER A 296 -15.71 28.74 3.60
CA SER A 296 -15.10 30.01 3.21
C SER A 296 -14.25 29.84 1.96
N SER A 297 -14.27 30.86 1.08
CA SER A 297 -13.47 30.88 -0.14
C SER A 297 -13.04 32.31 -0.42
N SER A 298 -11.77 32.62 -0.17
CA SER A 298 -11.15 33.92 -0.40
C SER A 298 -9.72 33.76 -0.90
N ASP A 299 -9.06 34.86 -1.20
CA ASP A 299 -7.65 34.95 -1.54
C ASP A 299 -6.68 34.79 -0.31
N GLN A 300 -7.23 34.60 0.89
CA GLN A 300 -6.45 34.41 2.13
C GLN A 300 -6.76 33.10 2.84
N LEU A 301 -7.97 32.53 2.65
CA LEU A 301 -8.41 31.33 3.35
C LEU A 301 -9.45 30.60 2.49
N ILE A 302 -9.21 29.31 2.31
CA ILE A 302 -10.22 28.34 1.88
C ILE A 302 -10.50 27.42 3.07
N GLU A 303 -11.78 27.27 3.43
CA GLU A 303 -12.22 26.39 4.51
C GLU A 303 -13.31 25.46 3.98
N ILE A 304 -13.11 24.14 4.16
CA ILE A 304 -13.95 23.09 3.63
C ILE A 304 -14.33 22.14 4.76
N ASN A 305 -15.63 21.86 4.88
CA ASN A 305 -16.11 20.76 5.71
C ASN A 305 -16.31 19.53 4.82
N LEU A 306 -15.59 18.44 5.13
CA LEU A 306 -15.75 17.13 4.50
C LEU A 306 -16.41 16.19 5.50
N THR A 307 -17.48 15.51 5.07
CA THR A 307 -18.25 14.61 5.92
C THR A 307 -18.58 13.33 5.15
N ASP A 308 -18.83 12.25 5.86
CA ASP A 308 -19.50 11.04 5.39
C ASP A 308 -20.58 10.60 6.41
N ASP A 309 -21.26 9.50 6.13
CA ASP A 309 -22.29 8.89 6.97
C ASP A 309 -21.86 7.54 7.57
N LEU A 310 -20.54 7.28 7.60
CA LEU A 310 -19.95 6.05 8.11
C LEU A 310 -19.63 6.15 9.62
N ASP A 311 -19.30 5.02 10.22
CA ASP A 311 -18.88 4.93 11.63
C ASP A 311 -17.44 5.40 11.81
N ASP A 312 -17.23 6.57 12.43
CA ASP A 312 -15.91 7.19 12.64
C ASP A 312 -14.94 6.33 13.48
N GLU A 313 -15.41 5.35 14.25
CA GLU A 313 -14.54 4.41 14.98
C GLU A 313 -13.85 3.43 14.02
N ILE A 314 -14.47 3.13 12.87
CA ILE A 314 -13.95 2.25 11.83
C ILE A 314 -13.35 3.05 10.69
N TYR A 315 -14.05 4.11 10.26
CA TYR A 315 -13.75 4.90 9.08
C TYR A 315 -13.19 6.27 9.48
N ASN A 316 -11.87 6.39 9.44
CA ASN A 316 -11.12 7.60 9.79
C ASN A 316 -9.81 7.68 9.00
N TYR A 317 -9.79 7.11 7.80
CA TYR A 317 -8.58 7.07 6.97
C TYR A 317 -8.44 8.38 6.17
N PRO A 318 -7.23 8.98 6.10
CA PRO A 318 -7.05 10.24 5.37
C PRO A 318 -7.30 10.08 3.87
N LEU A 319 -8.27 10.81 3.33
CA LEU A 319 -8.52 10.91 1.90
C LEU A 319 -7.58 11.91 1.25
N SER A 320 -7.12 11.62 0.05
CA SER A 320 -6.31 12.53 -0.77
C SER A 320 -7.22 13.34 -1.67
N ALA A 321 -7.34 14.63 -1.40
CA ALA A 321 -8.27 15.53 -2.06
C ALA A 321 -7.55 16.62 -2.85
N TYR A 322 -7.83 16.74 -4.14
CA TYR A 322 -7.49 17.91 -4.94
C TYR A 322 -8.42 19.06 -4.62
N VAL A 323 -7.86 20.17 -4.20
CA VAL A 323 -8.62 21.40 -3.93
C VAL A 323 -8.17 22.50 -4.88
N ASN A 324 -9.11 23.13 -5.58
CA ASN A 324 -8.83 24.30 -6.41
C ASN A 324 -8.51 25.51 -5.52
N ILE A 325 -7.40 26.18 -5.83
CA ILE A 325 -6.87 27.32 -5.08
C ILE A 325 -6.52 28.49 -5.99
N PRO A 326 -6.33 29.72 -5.47
CA PRO A 326 -5.85 30.86 -6.22
C PRO A 326 -4.54 30.59 -6.97
N ALA A 327 -4.42 31.15 -8.17
CA ALA A 327 -3.29 30.89 -9.08
C ALA A 327 -1.93 31.33 -8.52
N GLU A 328 -1.93 32.31 -7.64
CA GLU A 328 -0.75 32.88 -6.98
C GLU A 328 -0.24 32.07 -5.78
N TRP A 329 -1.02 31.11 -5.28
CA TRP A 329 -0.63 30.28 -4.11
C TRP A 329 0.33 29.16 -4.53
N ASN A 330 1.63 29.44 -4.54
CA ASN A 330 2.65 28.44 -4.89
C ASN A 330 2.89 27.42 -3.78
N TYR A 331 2.69 27.82 -2.53
CA TYR A 331 2.79 27.00 -1.33
C TYR A 331 1.59 27.29 -0.44
N VAL A 332 1.12 26.28 0.25
CA VAL A 332 0.00 26.41 1.19
C VAL A 332 0.30 25.66 2.49
N ARG A 333 -0.29 26.18 3.56
CA ARG A 333 -0.43 25.47 4.82
C ARG A 333 -1.85 24.91 4.88
N THR A 334 -1.96 23.63 5.20
CA THR A 334 -3.25 22.98 5.50
C THR A 334 -3.33 22.69 6.98
N GLU A 335 -4.52 22.83 7.57
CA GLU A 335 -4.79 22.52 8.96
C GLU A 335 -6.12 21.80 9.08
N GLN A 336 -6.14 20.68 9.80
CA GLN A 336 -7.35 19.99 10.20
C GLN A 336 -7.18 19.40 11.61
N ASN A 337 -8.07 19.76 12.53
CA ASN A 337 -8.06 19.29 13.92
C ASN A 337 -6.67 19.39 14.60
N GLY A 338 -5.98 20.52 14.38
CA GLY A 338 -4.66 20.80 14.94
C GLY A 338 -3.48 20.13 14.23
N LYS A 339 -3.73 19.24 13.27
CA LYS A 339 -2.69 18.73 12.38
C LYS A 339 -2.42 19.74 11.28
N VAL A 340 -1.14 20.10 11.11
CA VAL A 340 -0.69 21.08 10.12
C VAL A 340 0.27 20.41 9.15
N ASP A 341 0.07 20.65 7.86
CA ASP A 341 0.97 20.22 6.80
C ASP A 341 1.31 21.41 5.87
N THR A 342 2.54 21.46 5.37
CA THR A 342 2.97 22.44 4.37
C THR A 342 3.13 21.76 3.03
N LEU A 343 2.42 22.25 2.00
CA LEU A 343 2.30 21.58 0.72
C LEU A 343 2.69 22.50 -0.44
N THR A 344 3.35 21.91 -1.43
CA THR A 344 3.57 22.50 -2.76
C THR A 344 2.31 22.32 -3.60
N THR A 345 1.96 23.34 -4.37
CA THR A 345 0.80 23.33 -5.25
C THR A 345 1.17 22.92 -6.67
N MET A 346 0.18 22.53 -7.46
CA MET A 346 0.37 22.08 -8.84
C MET A 346 -0.46 22.92 -9.80
N LEU A 347 0.11 23.26 -10.94
CA LEU A 347 -0.64 23.89 -12.04
C LEU A 347 -1.17 22.79 -12.97
N THR A 348 -2.47 22.81 -13.21
CA THR A 348 -3.17 21.90 -14.11
C THR A 348 -3.87 22.68 -15.23
N ASP A 349 -4.39 22.00 -16.24
CA ASP A 349 -5.15 22.63 -17.32
C ASP A 349 -6.41 23.35 -16.81
N SER A 350 -6.95 22.94 -15.67
CA SER A 350 -8.14 23.50 -15.02
C SER A 350 -7.83 24.57 -13.96
N GLY A 351 -6.57 24.93 -13.74
CA GLY A 351 -6.12 25.91 -12.76
C GLY A 351 -5.13 25.33 -11.75
N ARG A 352 -4.86 26.08 -10.68
CA ARG A 352 -3.94 25.65 -9.63
C ARG A 352 -4.68 24.83 -8.57
N VAL A 353 -4.05 23.73 -8.15
CA VAL A 353 -4.61 22.82 -7.16
C VAL A 353 -3.57 22.44 -6.09
N VAL A 354 -4.04 22.05 -4.93
CA VAL A 354 -3.24 21.34 -3.91
C VAL A 354 -3.82 19.96 -3.68
N LEU A 355 -2.96 18.96 -3.48
CA LEU A 355 -3.34 17.61 -3.04
C LEU A 355 -3.20 17.56 -1.52
N ALA A 356 -4.30 17.75 -0.81
CA ALA A 356 -4.36 17.74 0.64
C ALA A 356 -4.85 16.39 1.19
N LYS A 357 -4.41 16.03 2.40
CA LYS A 357 -4.99 14.92 3.16
C LYS A 357 -6.08 15.46 4.07
N VAL A 358 -7.26 14.84 4.02
CA VAL A 358 -8.41 15.25 4.80
C VAL A 358 -9.17 14.02 5.31
N ILE A 359 -9.53 14.03 6.59
CA ILE A 359 -10.32 12.96 7.23
C ILE A 359 -11.77 13.47 7.32
N PRO A 360 -12.76 12.75 6.79
CA PRO A 360 -14.15 13.11 6.97
C PRO A 360 -14.53 13.22 8.46
N ASN A 361 -15.52 14.02 8.78
CA ASN A 361 -16.05 14.24 10.14
C ASN A 361 -15.04 14.73 11.19
N ASN A 362 -13.78 15.02 10.80
CA ASN A 362 -12.70 15.38 11.71
C ASN A 362 -12.44 16.91 11.78
N GLY A 363 -13.49 17.72 11.61
CA GLY A 363 -13.42 19.18 11.58
C GLY A 363 -13.04 19.72 10.20
N ASN A 364 -13.08 21.04 10.06
CA ASN A 364 -12.86 21.71 8.78
C ASN A 364 -11.39 21.66 8.35
N LEU A 365 -11.16 21.38 7.08
CA LEU A 365 -9.88 21.58 6.42
C LEU A 365 -9.72 23.07 6.10
N LYS A 366 -8.69 23.71 6.65
CA LYS A 366 -8.29 25.09 6.34
C LYS A 366 -7.06 25.08 5.46
N ILE A 367 -7.07 25.90 4.41
CA ILE A 367 -5.96 26.08 3.48
C ILE A 367 -5.64 27.56 3.38
N THR A 368 -4.40 27.93 3.68
CA THR A 368 -3.91 29.30 3.63
C THR A 368 -2.62 29.43 2.81
N PRO A 369 -2.41 30.53 2.08
CA PRO A 369 -1.15 30.74 1.38
C PRO A 369 0.02 30.96 2.34
N ILE A 370 1.19 30.51 1.95
CA ILE A 370 2.45 30.81 2.64
C ILE A 370 3.51 31.28 1.65
N THR A 371 4.50 32.01 2.15
CA THR A 371 5.61 32.49 1.32
C THR A 371 6.71 31.44 1.21
N ALA A 372 7.57 31.53 0.17
CA ALA A 372 8.70 30.61 0.00
C ALA A 372 9.68 30.61 1.21
N THR A 373 9.79 31.72 1.92
CA THR A 373 10.64 31.85 3.11
C THR A 373 10.12 31.06 4.31
N ASP A 374 8.81 30.78 4.36
CA ASP A 374 8.20 29.97 5.42
C ASP A 374 8.45 28.48 5.19
N VAL A 375 8.65 28.07 3.91
CA VAL A 375 8.84 26.67 3.49
C VAL A 375 10.24 26.15 3.83
N GLU A 376 11.28 26.97 3.76
CA GLU A 376 12.67 26.54 3.99
C GLU A 376 12.89 25.95 5.40
N ASN A 377 12.01 26.26 6.35
CA ASN A 377 12.08 25.77 7.72
C ASN A 377 11.26 24.50 8.01
N GLU A 378 10.39 24.06 7.09
CA GLU A 378 9.37 23.03 7.35
C GLU A 378 9.42 21.82 6.39
N ILE A 379 10.36 21.72 5.44
CA ILE A 379 10.44 20.59 4.51
C ILE A 379 10.67 19.30 5.31
N GLU A 380 9.69 18.41 5.30
CA GLU A 380 9.86 17.05 5.86
C GLU A 380 11.08 16.37 5.22
N SER A 381 12.10 16.19 6.02
CA SER A 381 13.28 15.44 5.65
C SER A 381 12.89 13.96 5.47
N VAL A 382 13.33 13.36 4.39
CA VAL A 382 13.44 11.90 4.24
C VAL A 382 13.93 11.33 5.57
N SER A 383 13.16 10.46 6.22
CA SER A 383 13.39 10.10 7.63
C SER A 383 14.41 8.98 7.84
N VAL A 384 14.78 8.22 6.79
CA VAL A 384 15.68 7.07 6.89
C VAL A 384 16.61 6.95 5.69
N TYR A 385 17.79 6.37 5.93
CA TYR A 385 18.67 5.92 4.85
C TYR A 385 18.16 4.62 4.25
N HIS A 386 18.24 4.48 2.92
CA HIS A 386 17.99 3.21 2.25
C HIS A 386 18.72 3.12 0.90
N LEU A 387 19.30 1.94 0.61
CA LEU A 387 19.82 1.58 -0.69
C LEU A 387 18.89 0.50 -1.28
N PHE A 388 18.26 0.78 -2.43
CA PHE A 388 17.32 -0.15 -3.04
C PHE A 388 18.02 -1.18 -3.90
N GLN A 389 17.35 -2.33 -4.10
CA GLN A 389 17.81 -3.32 -5.07
C GLN A 389 17.78 -2.70 -6.48
N ASN A 390 18.84 -2.92 -7.26
CA ASN A 390 18.88 -2.47 -8.64
C ASN A 390 17.81 -3.19 -9.49
N TYR A 391 17.21 -2.48 -10.43
CA TYR A 391 16.21 -3.05 -11.32
C TYR A 391 16.48 -2.67 -12.80
N PRO A 392 16.42 -3.66 -13.71
CA PRO A 392 16.26 -5.11 -13.50
C PRO A 392 17.44 -5.74 -12.77
N ASN A 393 17.22 -6.88 -12.08
CA ASN A 393 18.25 -7.76 -11.54
C ASN A 393 17.75 -9.22 -11.60
N PRO A 394 18.35 -10.13 -12.37
CA PRO A 394 19.52 -9.90 -13.25
C PRO A 394 19.30 -8.85 -14.35
N PHE A 395 20.38 -8.25 -14.87
CA PHE A 395 20.32 -7.18 -15.86
C PHE A 395 21.29 -7.39 -17.04
N ASN A 396 21.00 -6.73 -18.22
CA ASN A 396 21.79 -6.81 -19.43
C ASN A 396 21.65 -5.53 -20.29
N PRO A 397 22.70 -4.77 -20.56
CA PRO A 397 23.84 -4.52 -19.69
C PRO A 397 23.57 -3.39 -18.70
N SER A 398 22.36 -2.81 -18.72
CA SER A 398 22.00 -1.62 -17.93
C SER A 398 20.99 -1.93 -16.84
N THR A 399 21.14 -1.26 -15.70
CA THR A 399 20.22 -1.34 -14.57
C THR A 399 20.11 0.01 -13.89
N LYS A 400 18.98 0.24 -13.21
CA LYS A 400 18.75 1.43 -12.39
C LYS A 400 19.10 1.11 -10.94
N ILE A 401 19.82 1.98 -10.26
CA ILE A 401 20.10 1.94 -8.83
C ILE A 401 19.46 3.17 -8.20
N SER A 402 18.68 2.95 -7.14
CA SER A 402 17.99 4.01 -6.40
C SER A 402 18.39 3.99 -4.93
N TRP A 403 18.40 5.15 -4.29
CA TRP A 403 18.68 5.27 -2.85
C TRP A 403 18.02 6.50 -2.25
N GLN A 404 17.99 6.52 -0.92
CA GLN A 404 17.37 7.58 -0.12
C GLN A 404 18.29 7.97 1.02
N THR A 405 18.40 9.27 1.27
CA THR A 405 19.20 9.79 2.39
C THR A 405 18.44 10.87 3.17
N PRO A 406 18.40 10.78 4.51
CA PRO A 406 17.64 11.71 5.36
C PRO A 406 18.38 13.01 5.67
N VAL A 407 19.67 13.11 5.38
CA VAL A 407 20.49 14.28 5.73
C VAL A 407 21.37 14.70 4.56
N ASN A 408 21.72 15.97 4.53
CA ASN A 408 22.71 16.52 3.61
C ASN A 408 24.11 15.98 3.95
N GLY A 409 24.91 15.68 2.94
CA GLY A 409 26.29 15.26 3.14
C GLY A 409 26.89 14.56 1.93
N ARG A 410 28.18 14.22 2.06
CA ARG A 410 28.88 13.48 1.02
C ARG A 410 28.36 12.06 0.91
N GLN A 411 27.99 11.68 -0.30
CA GLN A 411 27.50 10.36 -0.65
C GLN A 411 28.46 9.71 -1.63
N THR A 412 28.77 8.43 -1.39
CA THR A 412 29.50 7.60 -2.35
C THR A 412 28.70 6.36 -2.69
N LEU A 413 28.58 6.08 -3.98
CA LEU A 413 28.00 4.84 -4.50
C LEU A 413 29.04 4.17 -5.40
N LYS A 414 29.49 2.98 -4.98
CA LYS A 414 30.59 2.27 -5.65
C LYS A 414 30.20 0.84 -5.95
N VAL A 415 30.77 0.28 -7.03
CA VAL A 415 30.55 -1.10 -7.48
C VAL A 415 31.82 -1.90 -7.26
N TYR A 416 31.64 -3.14 -6.77
CA TYR A 416 32.72 -4.07 -6.44
C TYR A 416 32.51 -5.43 -7.15
N ASP A 417 33.57 -6.11 -7.48
CA ASP A 417 33.55 -7.51 -7.90
C ASP A 417 33.41 -8.46 -6.70
N ILE A 418 33.32 -9.77 -6.94
CA ILE A 418 33.20 -10.80 -5.91
C ILE A 418 34.44 -10.90 -5.00
N LEU A 419 35.58 -10.34 -5.39
CA LEU A 419 36.80 -10.30 -4.58
C LEU A 419 36.91 -9.02 -3.75
N GLY A 420 35.93 -8.10 -3.87
CA GLY A 420 35.90 -6.82 -3.17
C GLY A 420 36.72 -5.72 -3.86
N ASN A 421 37.20 -5.93 -5.10
CA ASN A 421 37.85 -4.89 -5.84
C ASN A 421 36.84 -3.90 -6.40
N GLU A 422 37.09 -2.58 -6.23
CA GLU A 422 36.27 -1.54 -6.81
C GLU A 422 36.40 -1.57 -8.36
N VAL A 423 35.24 -1.74 -9.04
CA VAL A 423 35.18 -1.76 -10.51
C VAL A 423 34.52 -0.51 -11.09
N ALA A 424 33.80 0.26 -10.30
CA ALA A 424 33.24 1.55 -10.67
C ALA A 424 32.94 2.41 -9.46
N THR A 425 33.15 3.74 -9.57
CA THR A 425 32.56 4.74 -8.70
C THR A 425 31.44 5.43 -9.47
N LEU A 426 30.20 5.32 -8.99
CA LEU A 426 29.02 5.86 -9.65
C LEU A 426 28.67 7.26 -9.12
N ILE A 427 28.89 7.50 -7.82
CA ILE A 427 28.67 8.77 -7.12
C ILE A 427 29.81 8.98 -6.13
N ASP A 428 30.31 10.21 -6.04
CA ASP A 428 31.22 10.69 -5.00
C ASP A 428 31.11 12.22 -4.89
N GLU A 429 30.01 12.72 -4.31
CA GLU A 429 29.68 14.14 -4.22
C GLU A 429 28.82 14.51 -3.01
N GLU A 430 28.75 15.80 -2.68
CA GLU A 430 27.78 16.33 -1.71
C GLU A 430 26.38 16.31 -2.31
N LYS A 431 25.42 15.76 -1.56
CA LYS A 431 23.99 15.73 -1.92
C LYS A 431 23.14 16.21 -0.75
N PHE A 432 21.99 16.80 -1.07
CA PHE A 432 20.97 17.14 -0.07
C PHE A 432 20.24 15.89 0.42
N ALA A 433 19.45 16.01 1.49
CA ALA A 433 18.49 14.98 1.86
C ALA A 433 17.49 14.78 0.71
N GLY A 434 17.14 13.52 0.41
CA GLY A 434 16.22 13.23 -0.70
C GLY A 434 16.33 11.81 -1.24
N ASN A 435 15.54 11.57 -2.30
CA ASN A 435 15.53 10.34 -3.06
C ASN A 435 16.32 10.54 -4.35
N TYR A 436 17.13 9.55 -4.72
CA TYR A 436 18.03 9.59 -5.86
C TYR A 436 17.93 8.32 -6.68
N GLU A 437 18.19 8.44 -7.98
CA GLU A 437 18.34 7.31 -8.88
C GLU A 437 19.42 7.59 -9.94
N LEU A 438 20.04 6.53 -10.44
CA LEU A 438 20.93 6.59 -11.59
C LEU A 438 20.83 5.32 -12.44
N ASN A 439 21.11 5.45 -13.72
CA ASN A 439 21.28 4.30 -14.61
C ASN A 439 22.75 3.89 -14.63
N PHE A 440 23.01 2.62 -14.33
CA PHE A 440 24.34 2.02 -14.42
C PHE A 440 24.44 1.15 -15.66
N ASP A 441 25.37 1.48 -16.55
CA ASP A 441 25.72 0.68 -17.73
C ASP A 441 26.97 -0.13 -17.42
N ALA A 442 26.79 -1.46 -17.28
CA ALA A 442 27.86 -2.42 -17.07
C ALA A 442 28.39 -3.04 -18.38
N GLY A 443 28.19 -2.40 -19.51
CA GLY A 443 28.62 -2.91 -20.82
C GLY A 443 30.12 -3.29 -20.95
N LYS A 444 30.96 -2.75 -20.08
CA LYS A 444 32.39 -3.07 -20.00
C LYS A 444 32.75 -4.19 -19.02
N LEU A 445 31.82 -4.62 -18.17
CA LEU A 445 32.05 -5.67 -17.20
C LEU A 445 31.69 -7.04 -17.79
N CYS A 446 32.27 -8.12 -17.29
CA CYS A 446 31.90 -9.49 -17.64
C CYS A 446 30.60 -9.93 -16.95
N SER A 447 29.90 -10.93 -17.54
CA SER A 447 28.78 -11.57 -16.82
C SER A 447 29.26 -12.11 -15.46
N GLY A 448 28.49 -11.88 -14.41
CA GLY A 448 28.86 -12.30 -13.06
C GLY A 448 28.12 -11.57 -11.96
N ILE A 449 28.50 -11.88 -10.74
CA ILE A 449 27.98 -11.25 -9.52
C ILE A 449 28.83 -10.04 -9.18
N TYR A 450 28.17 -8.94 -8.87
CA TYR A 450 28.76 -7.69 -8.40
C TYR A 450 28.03 -7.21 -7.15
N TYR A 451 28.67 -6.33 -6.41
CA TYR A 451 28.08 -5.66 -5.25
C TYR A 451 28.16 -4.15 -5.45
N TYR A 452 27.12 -3.42 -5.07
CA TYR A 452 27.19 -1.96 -4.98
C TYR A 452 26.93 -1.50 -3.57
N GLN A 453 27.64 -0.47 -3.15
CA GLN A 453 27.63 0.01 -1.78
C GLN A 453 27.41 1.52 -1.76
N LEU A 454 26.39 1.94 -0.99
CA LEU A 454 26.16 3.34 -0.63
C LEU A 454 26.82 3.63 0.71
N ARG A 455 27.50 4.78 0.80
CA ARG A 455 27.96 5.37 2.07
C ARG A 455 27.48 6.82 2.15
N SER A 456 26.96 7.21 3.30
CA SER A 456 26.55 8.58 3.63
C SER A 456 26.75 8.81 5.13
N GLY A 457 27.74 9.58 5.55
CA GLY A 457 28.14 9.68 6.94
C GLY A 457 28.52 8.33 7.55
N ASN A 458 27.82 7.93 8.62
CA ASN A 458 28.01 6.63 9.28
C ASN A 458 27.20 5.49 8.65
N PHE A 459 26.30 5.82 7.74
CA PHE A 459 25.48 4.80 7.05
C PHE A 459 26.29 4.09 5.96
N VAL A 460 26.21 2.76 5.93
CA VAL A 460 26.77 1.92 4.89
C VAL A 460 25.81 0.78 4.61
N GLU A 461 25.37 0.66 3.37
CA GLU A 461 24.55 -0.47 2.91
C GLU A 461 25.11 -1.03 1.59
N THR A 462 25.08 -2.37 1.45
CA THR A 462 25.59 -3.07 0.27
C THR A 462 24.53 -4.03 -0.28
N LYS A 463 24.31 -4.00 -1.58
CA LYS A 463 23.40 -4.91 -2.30
C LYS A 463 24.14 -5.70 -3.38
N LYS A 464 23.61 -6.88 -3.69
CA LYS A 464 24.10 -7.77 -4.74
C LYS A 464 23.38 -7.48 -6.06
N MET A 465 24.08 -7.51 -7.19
CA MET A 465 23.51 -7.48 -8.52
C MET A 465 24.13 -8.54 -9.43
N ILE A 466 23.37 -9.00 -10.41
CA ILE A 466 23.76 -10.07 -11.33
C ILE A 466 23.72 -9.53 -12.77
N LEU A 467 24.87 -9.48 -13.41
CA LEU A 467 24.99 -9.11 -14.83
C LEU A 467 24.97 -10.38 -15.69
N LEU A 468 24.04 -10.43 -16.64
CA LEU A 468 23.93 -11.48 -17.65
C LEU A 468 24.14 -10.84 -19.04
N LYS A 469 25.11 -11.28 -19.79
CA LYS A 469 25.34 -10.89 -21.20
C LYS A 469 25.04 -12.05 -22.11
#